data_69a9e54be7653f068cc1c66e30e9f095
#
_entry.id   69a9e54be7653f068cc1c66e30e9f095
#
_cell.length_a   1.000
_cell.length_b   1.000
_cell.length_c   1.000
_cell.angle_alpha   90.00
_cell.angle_beta   90.00
_cell.angle_gamma   90.00
#
_symmetry.space_group_name_H-M   'P 1'
#
loop_
_entity.id
_entity.type
_entity.pdbx_description
1 polymer ?
#
loop_
_entity_poly.entity_id
_entity_poly.type
_entity_poly.pdbx_seq_one_letter_code
_entity_poly.pdbx_strand_id
1 'polypeptide(L)'
;MNTILKSIFAVIFVSLMALKANAQANLTIENNSMRSMTVKVMQGYKGKGTLHETVTIGAYGSETVYFTESGSYFTKTKAVLKGKNPVFRKGQPFSVTNDETGYSVMTLTFSIKETSVPQATGGKEISKNEFDQN
;
A
#
# COMPACT_ATOMS: atom_id res chain seq x y z
N MET A 1 42.46 -5.69 -11.75
CA MET A 1 41.45 -6.55 -11.11
C MET A 1 41.37 -6.29 -9.62
N ASN A 2 42.46 -6.41 -8.89
CA ASN A 2 42.42 -6.18 -7.44
C ASN A 2 42.06 -4.75 -7.04
N THR A 3 42.47 -3.76 -7.79
CA THR A 3 42.11 -2.37 -7.54
C THR A 3 40.63 -2.15 -7.75
N ILE A 4 40.07 -2.76 -8.79
CA ILE A 4 38.65 -2.68 -9.08
C ILE A 4 37.85 -3.38 -7.97
N LEU A 5 38.33 -4.54 -7.51
CA LEU A 5 37.67 -5.27 -6.45
C LEU A 5 37.63 -4.48 -5.14
N LYS A 6 38.75 -3.84 -4.78
CA LYS A 6 38.82 -2.99 -3.59
C LYS A 6 37.88 -1.80 -3.69
N SER A 7 37.83 -1.16 -4.86
CA SER A 7 36.93 -0.03 -5.11
C SER A 7 35.46 -0.47 -5.05
N ILE A 8 35.15 -1.62 -5.62
CA ILE A 8 33.80 -2.18 -5.58
C ILE A 8 33.39 -2.48 -4.14
N PHE A 9 34.30 -3.06 -3.35
CA PHE A 9 34.01 -3.36 -1.95
C PHE A 9 33.72 -2.09 -1.15
N ALA A 10 34.53 -1.04 -1.32
CA ALA A 10 34.31 0.23 -0.65
C ALA A 10 32.98 0.88 -1.08
N VAL A 11 32.67 0.82 -2.38
CA VAL A 11 31.41 1.36 -2.90
C VAL A 11 30.22 0.59 -2.34
N ILE A 12 30.32 -0.73 -2.27
CA ILE A 12 29.23 -1.55 -1.69
C ILE A 12 29.00 -1.17 -0.24
N PHE A 13 30.06 -0.98 0.55
CA PHE A 13 29.95 -0.59 1.94
C PHE A 13 29.23 0.75 2.09
N VAL A 14 29.63 1.75 1.31
CA VAL A 14 28.98 3.06 1.33
C VAL A 14 27.52 2.96 0.86
N SER A 15 27.26 2.16 -0.16
CA SER A 15 25.90 1.93 -0.64
C SER A 15 25.00 1.30 0.40
N LEU A 16 25.50 0.36 1.18
CA LEU A 16 24.73 -0.24 2.26
C LEU A 16 24.36 0.79 3.33
N MET A 17 25.27 1.69 3.68
CA MET A 17 24.96 2.77 4.61
C MET A 17 23.94 3.73 4.03
N ALA A 18 24.05 4.07 2.75
CA ALA A 18 23.09 4.94 2.08
C ALA A 18 21.71 4.29 2.01
N LEU A 19 21.66 3.00 1.70
CA LEU A 19 20.39 2.26 1.68
C LEU A 19 19.74 2.26 3.08
N LYS A 20 20.53 2.06 4.13
CA LYS A 20 19.99 2.12 5.49
C LYS A 20 19.46 3.51 5.82
N ALA A 21 20.17 4.57 5.42
CA ALA A 21 19.71 5.94 5.63
C ALA A 21 18.47 6.28 4.83
N ASN A 22 18.27 5.63 3.68
CA ASN A 22 17.12 5.84 2.81
C ASN A 22 16.03 4.79 2.99
N ALA A 23 16.20 3.85 3.94
CA ALA A 23 15.19 2.84 4.21
C ALA A 23 13.92 3.51 4.72
N GLN A 24 12.79 3.13 4.16
CA GLN A 24 11.49 3.68 4.51
C GLN A 24 10.50 2.55 4.73
N ALA A 25 9.58 2.81 5.66
CA ALA A 25 8.42 1.96 5.82
C ALA A 25 7.67 1.88 4.49
N ASN A 26 7.17 0.70 4.17
CA ASN A 26 6.45 0.52 2.94
C ASN A 26 5.33 -0.51 3.08
N LEU A 27 4.34 -0.36 2.21
CA LEU A 27 3.20 -1.25 2.10
C LEU A 27 3.09 -1.67 0.65
N THR A 28 3.22 -2.96 0.39
CA THR A 28 2.92 -3.52 -0.92
C THR A 28 1.46 -3.94 -0.94
N ILE A 29 0.70 -3.43 -1.90
CA ILE A 29 -0.70 -3.75 -2.06
C ILE A 29 -0.84 -4.67 -3.27
N GLU A 30 -1.36 -5.85 -3.04
CA GLU A 30 -1.57 -6.85 -4.09
C GLU A 30 -3.06 -6.92 -4.43
N ASN A 31 -3.35 -6.77 -5.71
CA ASN A 31 -4.70 -6.91 -6.23
C ASN A 31 -4.88 -8.34 -6.76
N ASN A 32 -5.43 -9.21 -5.94
CA ASN A 32 -5.73 -10.58 -6.33
C ASN A 32 -7.18 -10.68 -6.84
N SER A 33 -7.48 -9.91 -7.88
CA SER A 33 -8.80 -9.90 -8.50
C SER A 33 -8.68 -9.53 -9.98
N MET A 34 -9.75 -9.77 -10.72
CA MET A 34 -9.83 -9.37 -12.13
C MET A 34 -10.26 -7.92 -12.29
N ARG A 35 -10.46 -7.18 -11.19
CA ARG A 35 -10.87 -5.78 -11.22
C ARG A 35 -9.66 -4.86 -11.21
N SER A 36 -9.83 -3.67 -11.77
CA SER A 36 -8.89 -2.58 -11.56
C SER A 36 -9.22 -1.93 -10.22
N MET A 37 -8.20 -1.69 -9.39
CA MET A 37 -8.38 -1.10 -8.06
C MET A 37 -7.72 0.25 -7.96
N THR A 38 -8.44 1.19 -7.35
CA THR A 38 -7.87 2.45 -6.89
C THR A 38 -7.88 2.42 -5.37
N VAL A 39 -6.70 2.55 -4.77
CA VAL A 39 -6.54 2.48 -3.32
C VAL A 39 -6.05 3.82 -2.82
N LYS A 40 -6.82 4.40 -1.90
CA LYS A 40 -6.43 5.60 -1.16
C LYS A 40 -5.87 5.15 0.19
N VAL A 41 -4.61 5.48 0.43
CA VAL A 41 -3.99 5.27 1.74
C VAL A 41 -4.19 6.54 2.54
N MET A 42 -4.90 6.42 3.64
CA MET A 42 -5.28 7.55 4.50
C MET A 42 -4.45 7.51 5.77
N GLN A 43 -3.95 8.66 6.20
CA GLN A 43 -3.30 8.80 7.49
C GLN A 43 -4.36 9.23 8.50
N GLY A 44 -4.54 8.45 9.56
CA GLY A 44 -5.54 8.73 10.57
C GLY A 44 -6.09 7.46 11.20
N TYR A 45 -7.07 7.66 12.06
CA TYR A 45 -7.68 6.59 12.84
C TYR A 45 -9.20 6.75 12.87
N LYS A 46 -9.91 5.62 12.86
CA LYS A 46 -11.38 5.55 12.93
C LYS A 46 -12.10 6.38 11.87
N GLY A 47 -11.61 6.31 10.64
CA GLY A 47 -12.29 6.92 9.51
C GLY A 47 -12.08 8.40 9.34
N LYS A 48 -11.36 9.04 10.25
CA LYS A 48 -10.93 10.42 10.09
C LYS A 48 -9.47 10.44 9.69
N GLY A 49 -9.17 11.02 8.56
CA GLY A 49 -7.82 11.05 8.09
C GLY A 49 -7.61 12.02 6.97
N THR A 50 -6.36 12.12 6.57
CA THR A 50 -5.93 12.90 5.42
C THR A 50 -5.35 11.94 4.39
N LEU A 51 -5.51 12.29 3.12
CA LEU A 51 -4.97 11.46 2.05
C LEU A 51 -3.44 11.47 2.11
N HIS A 52 -2.86 10.27 2.18
CA HIS A 52 -1.42 10.10 2.08
C HIS A 52 -1.01 9.85 0.62
N GLU A 53 -1.61 8.87 -0.03
CA GLU A 53 -1.29 8.53 -1.41
C GLU A 53 -2.45 7.76 -2.05
N THR A 54 -2.60 7.93 -3.35
CA THR A 54 -3.54 7.16 -4.16
C THR A 54 -2.75 6.35 -5.17
N VAL A 55 -3.04 5.05 -5.26
CA VAL A 55 -2.43 4.17 -6.26
C VAL A 55 -3.51 3.45 -7.04
N THR A 56 -3.22 3.19 -8.31
CA THR A 56 -4.10 2.38 -9.16
C THR A 56 -3.38 1.08 -9.49
N ILE A 57 -4.06 -0.03 -9.28
CA ILE A 57 -3.48 -1.36 -9.43
C ILE A 57 -4.34 -2.15 -10.41
N GLY A 58 -3.75 -2.55 -11.53
CA GLY A 58 -4.44 -3.38 -12.50
C GLY A 58 -4.74 -4.77 -11.96
N ALA A 59 -5.58 -5.52 -12.67
CA ALA A 59 -5.94 -6.88 -12.31
C ALA A 59 -4.68 -7.72 -12.07
N TYR A 60 -4.64 -8.41 -10.93
CA TYR A 60 -3.53 -9.29 -10.52
C TYR A 60 -2.18 -8.59 -10.40
N GLY A 61 -2.18 -7.25 -10.34
CA GLY A 61 -0.98 -6.46 -10.16
C GLY A 61 -0.69 -6.12 -8.71
N SER A 62 0.38 -5.38 -8.50
CA SER A 62 0.74 -4.87 -7.18
C SER A 62 1.40 -3.50 -7.30
N GLU A 63 1.32 -2.73 -6.23
CA GLU A 63 1.97 -1.42 -6.10
C GLU A 63 2.50 -1.25 -4.69
N THR A 64 3.55 -0.47 -4.52
CA THR A 64 4.16 -0.19 -3.23
C THR A 64 3.97 1.27 -2.86
N VAL A 65 3.54 1.50 -1.62
CA VAL A 65 3.39 2.83 -1.02
C VAL A 65 4.45 2.99 0.05
N TYR A 66 5.11 4.14 0.07
CA TYR A 66 6.15 4.46 1.04
C TYR A 66 5.65 5.46 2.06
N PHE A 67 6.16 5.34 3.29
CA PHE A 67 5.77 6.20 4.41
C PHE A 67 7.01 6.87 4.99
N THR A 68 6.90 8.17 5.23
CA THR A 68 7.96 8.94 5.89
C THR A 68 7.68 9.16 7.36
N GLU A 69 6.44 8.95 7.80
CA GLU A 69 6.00 9.21 9.16
C GLU A 69 5.41 7.96 9.80
N SER A 70 5.78 7.71 11.05
CA SER A 70 5.10 6.73 11.88
C SER A 70 3.68 7.20 12.18
N GLY A 71 2.77 6.28 12.35
CA GLY A 71 1.41 6.62 12.71
C GLY A 71 0.42 5.53 12.34
N SER A 72 -0.85 5.89 12.45
CA SER A 72 -1.96 5.01 12.07
C SER A 72 -2.45 5.38 10.68
N TYR A 73 -2.72 4.38 9.87
CA TYR A 73 -3.20 4.53 8.51
C TYR A 73 -4.33 3.55 8.25
N PHE A 74 -5.10 3.82 7.23
CA PHE A 74 -6.11 2.87 6.75
C PHE A 74 -6.28 3.06 5.24
N THR A 75 -6.93 2.11 4.59
CA THR A 75 -7.16 2.16 3.14
C THR A 75 -8.63 2.34 2.84
N LYS A 76 -8.91 3.03 1.73
CA LYS A 76 -10.20 3.03 1.07
C LYS A 76 -9.98 2.54 -0.35
N THR A 77 -10.73 1.55 -0.78
CA THR A 77 -10.52 0.88 -2.07
C THR A 77 -11.77 0.96 -2.90
N LYS A 78 -11.57 1.28 -4.18
CA LYS A 78 -12.59 1.20 -5.22
C LYS A 78 -12.14 0.15 -6.23
N ALA A 79 -12.95 -0.84 -6.49
CA ALA A 79 -12.64 -1.88 -7.45
C ALA A 79 -13.69 -1.90 -8.55
N VAL A 80 -13.26 -1.77 -9.82
CA VAL A 80 -14.13 -1.66 -10.97
C VAL A 80 -13.87 -2.75 -11.98
N LEU A 81 -14.95 -3.27 -12.55
CA LEU A 81 -14.93 -4.22 -13.65
C LEU A 81 -16.04 -3.83 -14.60
N LYS A 82 -15.71 -3.77 -15.89
CA LYS A 82 -16.68 -3.41 -16.91
C LYS A 82 -17.90 -4.32 -16.86
N GLY A 83 -19.08 -3.73 -16.82
CA GLY A 83 -20.33 -4.48 -16.76
C GLY A 83 -20.76 -4.91 -15.36
N LYS A 84 -19.98 -4.53 -14.33
CA LYS A 84 -20.29 -4.82 -12.94
C LYS A 84 -20.36 -3.55 -12.13
N ASN A 85 -21.12 -3.57 -11.04
CA ASN A 85 -21.14 -2.45 -10.11
C ASN A 85 -19.78 -2.32 -9.41
N PRO A 86 -19.30 -1.11 -9.19
CA PRO A 86 -18.06 -0.92 -8.43
C PRO A 86 -18.22 -1.39 -6.98
N VAL A 87 -17.13 -1.89 -6.43
CA VAL A 87 -17.06 -2.31 -5.03
C VAL A 87 -16.24 -1.28 -4.27
N PHE A 88 -16.76 -0.77 -3.16
CA PHE A 88 -16.08 0.19 -2.29
C PHE A 88 -15.88 -0.42 -0.92
N ARG A 89 -14.63 -0.41 -0.44
CA ARG A 89 -14.28 -1.01 0.86
C ARG A 89 -13.37 -0.07 1.65
N LYS A 90 -13.45 -0.19 2.95
CA LYS A 90 -12.57 0.50 3.90
C LYS A 90 -11.88 -0.54 4.76
N GLY A 91 -10.56 -0.53 4.74
CA GLY A 91 -9.76 -1.48 5.50
C GLY A 91 -9.66 -1.13 6.98
N GLN A 92 -9.18 -2.10 7.76
CA GLN A 92 -8.89 -1.88 9.17
C GLN A 92 -7.68 -0.95 9.31
N PRO A 93 -7.64 -0.12 10.34
CA PRO A 93 -6.45 0.67 10.62
C PRO A 93 -5.23 -0.22 10.89
N PHE A 94 -4.08 0.23 10.45
CA PHE A 94 -2.81 -0.43 10.71
C PHE A 94 -1.78 0.60 11.16
N SER A 95 -0.80 0.14 11.92
CA SER A 95 0.26 1.00 12.44
C SER A 95 1.49 0.90 11.56
N VAL A 96 2.08 2.05 11.26
CA VAL A 96 3.34 2.15 10.54
C VAL A 96 4.39 2.70 11.49
N THR A 97 5.54 2.04 11.54
CA THR A 97 6.72 2.53 12.24
C THR A 97 7.74 2.97 11.20
N ASN A 98 8.27 4.16 11.37
CA ASN A 98 9.37 4.66 10.54
C ASN A 98 10.18 5.65 11.38
N ASP A 99 11.06 5.12 12.21
CA ASP A 99 11.86 5.90 13.15
C ASP A 99 13.24 5.25 13.37
N GLU A 100 13.95 5.72 14.37
CA GLU A 100 15.30 5.23 14.69
C GLU A 100 15.31 3.75 15.10
N THR A 101 14.19 3.23 15.59
CA THR A 101 14.10 1.84 16.04
C THR A 101 13.85 0.87 14.88
N GLY A 102 13.40 1.37 13.74
CA GLY A 102 13.15 0.55 12.57
C GLY A 102 12.05 1.09 11.67
N TYR A 103 11.67 0.28 10.71
CA TYR A 103 10.62 0.64 9.77
C TYR A 103 9.76 -0.59 9.43
N SER A 104 8.47 -0.34 9.18
CA SER A 104 7.51 -1.37 8.85
C SER A 104 7.63 -1.77 7.38
N VAL A 105 7.57 -3.07 7.12
CA VAL A 105 7.42 -3.62 5.76
C VAL A 105 6.20 -4.51 5.78
N MET A 106 5.18 -4.14 5.01
CA MET A 106 3.87 -4.76 5.09
C MET A 106 3.37 -5.15 3.71
N THR A 107 2.49 -6.14 3.67
CA THR A 107 1.77 -6.53 2.46
C THR A 107 0.29 -6.64 2.78
N LEU A 108 -0.54 -6.04 1.95
CA LEU A 108 -1.98 -6.23 1.96
C LEU A 108 -2.40 -6.87 0.66
N THR A 109 -3.20 -7.92 0.75
CA THR A 109 -3.76 -8.58 -0.43
C THR A 109 -5.27 -8.37 -0.43
N PHE A 110 -5.78 -7.79 -1.51
CA PHE A 110 -7.21 -7.66 -1.74
C PHE A 110 -7.66 -8.73 -2.71
N SER A 111 -8.70 -9.46 -2.34
CA SER A 111 -9.30 -10.48 -3.20
C SER A 111 -10.78 -10.19 -3.35
N ILE A 112 -11.30 -10.35 -4.56
CA ILE A 112 -12.74 -10.24 -4.83
C ILE A 112 -13.16 -11.49 -5.59
N LYS A 113 -14.13 -12.18 -5.05
CA LYS A 113 -14.74 -13.33 -5.70
C LYS A 113 -15.93 -12.86 -6.50
N GLU A 114 -15.87 -13.05 -7.81
CA GLU A 114 -16.95 -12.65 -8.72
C GLU A 114 -18.06 -13.68 -8.70
N THR A 115 -19.05 -13.43 -7.90
CA THR A 115 -20.29 -14.21 -7.82
C THR A 115 -21.44 -13.29 -8.20
N SER A 116 -22.68 -13.76 -8.13
CA SER A 116 -23.86 -12.89 -8.38
C SER A 116 -23.84 -11.66 -7.46
N VAL A 117 -23.32 -11.83 -6.25
CA VAL A 117 -22.99 -10.71 -5.35
C VAL A 117 -21.49 -10.79 -5.09
N PRO A 118 -20.69 -9.83 -5.59
CA PRO A 118 -19.24 -9.87 -5.38
C PRO A 118 -18.87 -9.87 -3.90
N GLN A 119 -17.89 -10.72 -3.55
CA GLN A 119 -17.40 -10.82 -2.18
C GLN A 119 -15.95 -10.35 -2.13
N ALA A 120 -15.71 -9.32 -1.35
CA ALA A 120 -14.38 -8.76 -1.13
C ALA A 120 -13.86 -9.14 0.25
N THR A 121 -12.53 -9.36 0.33
CA THR A 121 -11.87 -9.67 1.59
C THR A 121 -11.51 -8.39 2.34
N GLY A 122 -11.56 -8.48 3.66
CA GLY A 122 -11.09 -7.43 4.57
C GLY A 122 -12.00 -6.22 4.63
N GLY A 123 -11.92 -5.50 5.74
CA GLY A 123 -12.62 -4.25 5.91
C GLY A 123 -14.13 -4.35 5.87
N LYS A 124 -14.75 -3.23 5.56
CA LYS A 124 -16.20 -3.14 5.44
C LYS A 124 -16.58 -2.38 4.17
N GLU A 125 -17.80 -2.62 3.70
CA GLU A 125 -18.36 -1.89 2.56
C GLU A 125 -18.62 -0.43 2.95
N ILE A 126 -18.28 0.49 2.04
CA ILE A 126 -18.56 1.91 2.20
C ILE A 126 -19.25 2.44 0.94
N SER A 127 -19.82 3.63 1.05
CA SER A 127 -20.45 4.30 -0.09
C SER A 127 -19.41 4.95 -1.00
N LYS A 128 -19.83 5.25 -2.23
CA LYS A 128 -19.01 6.04 -3.15
C LYS A 128 -18.66 7.40 -2.54
N ASN A 129 -19.61 8.04 -1.87
CA ASN A 129 -19.37 9.33 -1.25
C ASN A 129 -18.30 9.26 -0.18
N GLU A 130 -18.31 8.23 0.65
CA GLU A 130 -17.26 8.04 1.66
C GLU A 130 -15.91 7.78 1.01
N PHE A 131 -15.86 7.00 -0.06
CA PHE A 131 -14.62 6.78 -0.80
C PHE A 131 -14.08 8.10 -1.39
N ASP A 132 -14.94 8.94 -1.93
CA ASP A 132 -14.54 10.17 -2.60
C ASP A 132 -14.03 11.25 -1.62
N GLN A 133 -14.35 11.15 -0.35
CA GLN A 133 -13.85 12.06 0.68
C GLN A 133 -12.38 11.80 0.99
N ASN A 134 -11.62 12.85 1.05
CA ASN A 134 -10.18 12.76 1.38
C ASN A 134 -9.90 13.23 2.79
#